data_d2abc5b7fb4ec4b4cfd2c1f34502510b
#
_entry.id   d2abc5b7fb4ec4b4cfd2c1f34502510b
#
_cell.length_a   1.000
_cell.length_b   1.000
_cell.length_c   1.000
_cell.angle_alpha   90.00
_cell.angle_beta   90.00
_cell.angle_gamma   90.00
#
_symmetry.space_group_name_H-M   'P 1'
#
loop_
_entity.id
_entity.type
_entity.pdbx_description
1 polymer ?
#
loop_
_entity_poly.entity_id
_entity_poly.type
_entity_poly.pdbx_seq_one_letter_code
_entity_poly.pdbx_strand_id
1 'polypeptide(L)'
;VSDFGPILLARALSLNTTQEQALQLIFAWADRQGLELVDLPDLRSVISFLTSDEGKEELATIGGVSKATAGVILRALTALESQGGGQFFGAPGFDTADLMRSDSTGRGIISLLGVGDISSRPALVSAVIMFLLANLFATLPEVGDAPRPKLVFFFDEAHLLFADATKEFERQVVQTVRLIRSKGVGVVFVTQTPKDIPSDVLAQLGSRIQHGLRASTPDDFKKLKATVQTFPTTSLELDEVLTTLGTGEAVVTVLDPKGNPTPVTPVGIWAPASVMGPASADTIARVNQSSAIMGRYRDAVNPDSAEEKLARRAEEAQAAREEAAAQAAAAKEEEKARKEAEKAAEKAAKEAEKAAAKEEAARQKEMERLRRQIEKQQEKEEAARQRAAERRARQVENALGSVLRTAGREI
;
A
#
# COMPACT_ATOMS: atom_id res chain seq x y z
N VAL A 1 -0.79 -6.61 10.28
CA VAL A 1 -1.80 -5.55 10.01
C VAL A 1 -3.12 -6.18 9.59
N SER A 2 -3.11 -7.19 8.72
CA SER A 2 -4.35 -7.91 8.34
C SER A 2 -5.12 -8.45 9.55
N ASP A 3 -4.44 -9.09 10.50
CA ASP A 3 -5.06 -9.63 11.72
C ASP A 3 -5.65 -8.54 12.62
N PHE A 4 -5.06 -7.36 12.61
CA PHE A 4 -5.57 -6.20 13.35
C PHE A 4 -6.88 -5.69 12.73
N GLY A 5 -6.94 -5.68 11.44
CA GLY A 5 -8.09 -5.27 10.65
C GLY A 5 -8.28 -3.74 10.58
N PRO A 6 -9.08 -3.28 9.60
CA PRO A 6 -9.21 -1.85 9.31
C PRO A 6 -9.92 -1.08 10.42
N ILE A 7 -10.89 -1.68 11.10
CA ILE A 7 -11.70 -0.99 12.13
C ILE A 7 -10.86 -0.68 13.37
N LEU A 8 -10.12 -1.69 13.88
CA LEU A 8 -9.28 -1.49 15.06
C LEU A 8 -8.12 -0.55 14.73
N LEU A 9 -7.53 -0.68 13.55
CA LEU A 9 -6.46 0.22 13.11
C LEU A 9 -6.95 1.66 12.98
N ALA A 10 -8.13 1.88 12.39
CA ALA A 10 -8.73 3.22 12.30
C ALA A 10 -8.92 3.86 13.69
N ARG A 11 -9.36 3.07 14.66
CA ARG A 11 -9.52 3.52 16.06
C ARG A 11 -8.18 3.83 16.71
N ALA A 12 -7.18 2.94 16.57
CA ALA A 12 -5.83 3.17 17.06
C ALA A 12 -5.20 4.45 16.49
N LEU A 13 -5.50 4.75 15.24
CA LEU A 13 -5.05 5.95 14.53
C LEU A 13 -5.94 7.17 14.78
N SER A 14 -6.99 7.07 15.60
CA SER A 14 -7.98 8.13 15.87
C SER A 14 -8.60 8.70 14.59
N LEU A 15 -8.88 7.84 13.61
CA LEU A 15 -9.49 8.23 12.34
C LEU A 15 -10.99 8.48 12.51
N ASN A 16 -11.51 9.44 11.75
CA ASN A 16 -12.97 9.67 11.70
C ASN A 16 -13.68 8.63 10.82
N THR A 17 -15.01 8.63 10.84
CA THR A 17 -15.83 7.65 10.10
C THR A 17 -15.52 7.59 8.60
N THR A 18 -15.28 8.72 7.94
CA THR A 18 -14.94 8.75 6.50
C THR A 18 -13.58 8.10 6.24
N GLN A 19 -12.61 8.35 7.12
CA GLN A 19 -11.27 7.78 7.01
C GLN A 19 -11.27 6.28 7.36
N GLU A 20 -12.07 5.88 8.33
CA GLU A 20 -12.30 4.46 8.66
C GLU A 20 -12.91 3.70 7.48
N GLN A 21 -13.95 4.24 6.85
CA GLN A 21 -14.55 3.66 5.65
C GLN A 21 -13.56 3.56 4.48
N ALA A 22 -12.75 4.59 4.29
CA ALA A 22 -11.69 4.57 3.28
C ALA A 22 -10.67 3.46 3.57
N LEU A 23 -10.26 3.30 4.84
CA LEU A 23 -9.35 2.24 5.25
C LEU A 23 -9.97 0.86 5.02
N GLN A 24 -11.25 0.66 5.32
CA GLN A 24 -11.98 -0.58 5.04
C GLN A 24 -11.98 -0.93 3.56
N LEU A 25 -12.18 0.05 2.67
CA LEU A 25 -12.12 -0.15 1.22
C LEU A 25 -10.71 -0.58 0.77
N ILE A 26 -9.67 0.04 1.32
CA ILE A 26 -8.27 -0.29 1.02
C ILE A 26 -7.95 -1.74 1.42
N PHE A 27 -8.34 -2.16 2.62
CA PHE A 27 -8.15 -3.54 3.07
C PHE A 27 -8.92 -4.53 2.19
N ALA A 28 -10.19 -4.25 1.88
CA ALA A 28 -11.00 -5.11 1.03
C ALA A 28 -10.43 -5.22 -0.39
N TRP A 29 -9.80 -4.18 -0.91
CA TRP A 29 -9.11 -4.23 -2.19
C TRP A 29 -7.85 -5.10 -2.09
N ALA A 30 -7.01 -4.89 -1.07
CA ALA A 30 -5.81 -5.68 -0.85
C ALA A 30 -6.13 -7.18 -0.75
N ASP A 31 -7.15 -7.55 0.02
CA ASP A 31 -7.63 -8.93 0.16
C ASP A 31 -8.04 -9.54 -1.19
N ARG A 32 -8.80 -8.80 -2.02
CA ARG A 32 -9.20 -9.26 -3.36
C ARG A 32 -8.02 -9.47 -4.30
N GLN A 33 -6.96 -8.70 -4.14
CA GLN A 33 -5.74 -8.80 -4.94
C GLN A 33 -4.77 -9.86 -4.39
N GLY A 34 -5.06 -10.50 -3.25
CA GLY A 34 -4.16 -11.44 -2.59
C GLY A 34 -2.89 -10.76 -2.06
N LEU A 35 -3.01 -9.48 -1.70
CA LEU A 35 -1.94 -8.68 -1.11
C LEU A 35 -2.05 -8.73 0.41
N GLU A 36 -1.16 -9.47 1.05
CA GLU A 36 -1.11 -9.54 2.50
C GLU A 36 -0.52 -8.26 3.08
N LEU A 37 -1.25 -7.69 4.05
CA LEU A 37 -0.81 -6.52 4.81
C LEU A 37 -0.16 -7.01 6.11
N VAL A 38 1.11 -7.36 6.05
CA VAL A 38 1.86 -7.91 7.18
C VAL A 38 2.25 -6.80 8.15
N ASP A 39 2.77 -5.69 7.62
CA ASP A 39 3.28 -4.56 8.39
C ASP A 39 2.73 -3.21 7.91
N LEU A 40 3.22 -2.11 8.49
CA LEU A 40 2.77 -0.77 8.12
C LEU A 40 3.30 -0.31 6.75
N PRO A 41 4.53 -0.64 6.33
CA PRO A 41 5.01 -0.44 4.97
C PRO A 41 4.11 -1.03 3.89
N ASP A 42 3.59 -2.24 4.08
CA ASP A 42 2.64 -2.87 3.16
C ASP A 42 1.39 -2.01 2.95
N LEU A 43 0.76 -1.61 4.05
CA LEU A 43 -0.43 -0.76 3.99
C LEU A 43 -0.13 0.59 3.34
N ARG A 44 1.04 1.16 3.61
CA ARG A 44 1.49 2.41 2.98
C ARG A 44 1.65 2.23 1.48
N SER A 45 2.28 1.14 1.04
CA SER A 45 2.51 0.83 -0.37
C SER A 45 1.20 0.64 -1.11
N VAL A 46 0.22 -0.05 -0.51
CA VAL A 46 -1.13 -0.20 -1.06
C VAL A 46 -1.85 1.16 -1.20
N ILE A 47 -1.82 2.01 -0.16
CA ILE A 47 -2.44 3.34 -0.21
C ILE A 47 -1.77 4.20 -1.30
N SER A 48 -0.45 4.17 -1.38
CA SER A 48 0.33 4.92 -2.36
C SER A 48 0.02 4.47 -3.78
N PHE A 49 -0.04 3.16 -4.03
CA PHE A 49 -0.44 2.59 -5.31
C PHE A 49 -1.85 3.03 -5.71
N LEU A 50 -2.84 2.84 -4.85
CA LEU A 50 -4.24 3.18 -5.14
C LEU A 50 -4.47 4.68 -5.40
N THR A 51 -3.61 5.55 -4.88
CA THR A 51 -3.67 7.00 -5.10
C THR A 51 -2.79 7.50 -6.23
N SER A 52 -1.98 6.61 -6.83
CA SER A 52 -1.17 6.88 -8.02
C SER A 52 -2.03 6.95 -9.28
N ASP A 53 -1.46 7.40 -10.38
CA ASP A 53 -2.15 7.43 -11.67
C ASP A 53 -2.43 6.01 -12.20
N GLU A 54 -1.68 5.02 -11.78
CA GLU A 54 -1.83 3.60 -12.15
C GLU A 54 -2.98 2.92 -11.39
N GLY A 55 -3.04 3.10 -10.06
CA GLY A 55 -4.05 2.48 -9.21
C GLY A 55 -5.39 3.23 -9.17
N LYS A 56 -5.45 4.43 -9.72
CA LYS A 56 -6.61 5.31 -9.65
C LYS A 56 -7.89 4.71 -10.26
N GLU A 57 -7.76 3.96 -11.34
CA GLU A 57 -8.90 3.29 -11.97
C GLU A 57 -9.40 2.13 -11.10
N GLU A 58 -8.49 1.36 -10.51
CA GLU A 58 -8.85 0.28 -9.59
C GLU A 58 -9.57 0.82 -8.35
N LEU A 59 -9.09 1.93 -7.80
CA LEU A 59 -9.71 2.61 -6.66
C LEU A 59 -11.13 3.11 -6.99
N ALA A 60 -11.37 3.59 -8.20
CA ALA A 60 -12.69 4.04 -8.64
C ALA A 60 -13.73 2.90 -8.64
N THR A 61 -13.32 1.67 -8.93
CA THR A 61 -14.22 0.50 -8.96
C THR A 61 -14.77 0.09 -7.60
N ILE A 62 -14.09 0.47 -6.52
CA ILE A 62 -14.46 0.13 -5.13
C ILE A 62 -15.12 1.28 -4.36
N GLY A 63 -15.41 2.39 -5.02
CA GLY A 63 -16.06 3.55 -4.40
C GLY A 63 -15.19 4.80 -4.25
N GLY A 64 -13.92 4.70 -4.56
CA GLY A 64 -12.98 5.83 -4.53
C GLY A 64 -12.55 6.26 -3.12
N VAL A 65 -11.33 6.75 -3.01
CA VAL A 65 -10.80 7.42 -1.83
C VAL A 65 -10.15 8.72 -2.26
N SER A 66 -10.51 9.83 -1.63
CA SER A 66 -9.89 11.12 -1.98
C SER A 66 -8.41 11.15 -1.60
N LYS A 67 -7.56 11.82 -2.40
CA LYS A 67 -6.14 12.03 -2.06
C LYS A 67 -5.98 12.70 -0.69
N ALA A 68 -6.91 13.58 -0.31
CA ALA A 68 -6.91 14.23 0.99
C ALA A 68 -7.12 13.22 2.14
N THR A 69 -8.09 12.31 2.01
CA THR A 69 -8.37 11.25 2.98
C THR A 69 -7.18 10.29 3.10
N ALA A 70 -6.64 9.82 1.97
CA ALA A 70 -5.45 8.97 1.94
C ALA A 70 -4.25 9.66 2.61
N GLY A 71 -4.04 10.95 2.35
CA GLY A 71 -2.97 11.74 2.97
C GLY A 71 -3.11 11.86 4.49
N VAL A 72 -4.33 11.89 5.04
CA VAL A 72 -4.54 11.84 6.50
C VAL A 72 -4.14 10.49 7.05
N ILE A 73 -4.58 9.40 6.42
CA ILE A 73 -4.25 8.03 6.84
C ILE A 73 -2.73 7.81 6.81
N LEU A 74 -2.06 8.21 5.72
CA LEU A 74 -0.60 8.09 5.60
C LEU A 74 0.17 8.85 6.69
N ARG A 75 -0.28 10.06 7.05
CA ARG A 75 0.33 10.81 8.16
C ARG A 75 0.13 10.12 9.50
N ALA A 76 -1.06 9.57 9.75
CA ALA A 76 -1.35 8.83 10.97
C ALA A 76 -0.51 7.55 11.08
N LEU A 77 -0.32 6.82 9.98
CA LEU A 77 0.58 5.66 9.90
C LEU A 77 2.03 6.06 10.20
N THR A 78 2.52 7.14 9.59
CA THR A 78 3.88 7.66 9.84
C THR A 78 4.06 8.06 11.30
N ALA A 79 3.06 8.66 11.92
CA ALA A 79 3.09 8.99 13.35
C ALA A 79 3.16 7.73 14.22
N LEU A 80 2.38 6.68 13.89
CA LEU A 80 2.41 5.41 14.60
C LEU A 80 3.77 4.70 14.45
N GLU A 81 4.34 4.70 13.24
CA GLU A 81 5.69 4.15 13.00
C GLU A 81 6.77 4.87 13.82
N SER A 82 6.73 6.20 13.85
CA SER A 82 7.68 6.99 14.64
C SER A 82 7.59 6.72 16.15
N GLN A 83 6.45 6.21 16.60
CA GLN A 83 6.22 5.76 17.98
C GLN A 83 6.63 4.31 18.22
N GLY A 84 7.21 3.61 17.24
CA GLY A 84 7.64 2.22 17.35
C GLY A 84 6.62 1.20 16.85
N GLY A 85 5.59 1.64 16.15
CA GLY A 85 4.60 0.76 15.53
C GLY A 85 5.21 -0.29 14.60
N GLY A 86 6.32 0.05 13.92
CA GLY A 86 7.04 -0.88 13.06
C GLY A 86 7.64 -2.09 13.79
N GLN A 87 7.81 -2.01 15.13
CA GLN A 87 8.24 -3.17 15.92
C GLN A 87 7.07 -4.05 16.38
N PHE A 88 5.88 -3.49 16.39
CA PHE A 88 4.67 -4.18 16.81
C PHE A 88 3.98 -4.92 15.65
N PHE A 89 3.93 -4.30 14.47
CA PHE A 89 3.37 -4.90 13.26
C PHE A 89 4.46 -5.63 12.48
N GLY A 90 4.22 -6.90 12.15
CA GLY A 90 5.15 -7.72 11.39
C GLY A 90 4.79 -9.19 11.45
N ALA A 91 5.65 -10.05 10.92
CA ALA A 91 5.54 -11.48 11.02
C ALA A 91 6.73 -12.04 11.84
N PRO A 92 6.50 -13.13 12.60
CA PRO A 92 5.24 -13.83 12.80
C PRO A 92 4.25 -13.03 13.66
N GLY A 93 2.96 -13.11 13.31
CA GLY A 93 1.89 -12.51 14.12
C GLY A 93 1.80 -13.14 15.50
N PHE A 94 1.40 -12.33 16.50
CA PHE A 94 1.24 -12.82 17.86
C PHE A 94 0.01 -13.73 17.97
N ASP A 95 0.23 -14.97 18.42
CA ASP A 95 -0.82 -15.93 18.68
C ASP A 95 -1.31 -15.83 20.14
N THR A 96 -2.57 -15.42 20.34
CA THR A 96 -3.17 -15.31 21.67
C THR A 96 -3.29 -16.65 22.40
N ALA A 97 -3.24 -17.79 21.70
CA ALA A 97 -3.18 -19.12 22.30
C ALA A 97 -1.91 -19.31 23.13
N ASP A 98 -0.83 -18.62 22.81
CA ASP A 98 0.42 -18.65 23.57
C ASP A 98 0.27 -18.07 25.00
N LEU A 99 -0.74 -17.24 25.24
CA LEU A 99 -1.06 -16.76 26.61
C LEU A 99 -1.75 -17.82 27.50
N MET A 100 -2.32 -18.87 26.91
CA MET A 100 -3.08 -19.90 27.64
C MET A 100 -2.29 -21.18 27.84
N ARG A 101 -0.97 -21.13 27.67
CA ARG A 101 -0.10 -22.31 27.87
C ARG A 101 -0.01 -22.70 29.34
N SER A 102 0.18 -23.98 29.54
CA SER A 102 0.47 -24.57 30.87
C SER A 102 1.83 -25.25 30.85
N ASP A 103 2.45 -25.35 32.00
CA ASP A 103 3.66 -26.15 32.21
C ASP A 103 3.35 -27.66 32.26
N SER A 104 4.38 -28.48 32.38
CA SER A 104 4.25 -29.93 32.43
C SER A 104 3.48 -30.44 33.68
N THR A 105 3.26 -29.59 34.68
CA THR A 105 2.48 -29.90 35.90
C THR A 105 1.03 -29.45 35.78
N GLY A 106 0.63 -28.85 34.67
CA GLY A 106 -0.70 -28.30 34.43
C GLY A 106 -0.94 -26.90 35.02
N ARG A 107 0.11 -26.22 35.50
CA ARG A 107 0.01 -24.83 35.98
C ARG A 107 0.07 -23.87 34.81
N GLY A 108 -0.74 -22.82 34.87
CA GLY A 108 -0.70 -21.76 33.86
C GLY A 108 0.63 -21.00 33.85
N ILE A 109 1.13 -20.67 32.67
CA ILE A 109 2.34 -19.88 32.51
C ILE A 109 1.99 -18.40 32.68
N ILE A 110 2.78 -17.69 33.50
CA ILE A 110 2.67 -16.23 33.64
C ILE A 110 3.45 -15.58 32.50
N SER A 111 2.74 -14.83 31.66
CA SER A 111 3.33 -14.04 30.58
C SER A 111 3.43 -12.59 31.02
N LEU A 112 4.61 -11.97 30.86
CA LEU A 112 4.84 -10.57 31.18
C LEU A 112 4.99 -9.80 29.89
N LEU A 113 4.09 -8.84 29.65
CA LEU A 113 4.20 -7.88 28.56
C LEU A 113 4.74 -6.57 29.11
N GLY A 114 6.02 -6.31 28.87
CA GLY A 114 6.67 -5.07 29.29
C GLY A 114 6.25 -3.90 28.41
N VAL A 115 5.48 -2.97 28.97
CA VAL A 115 5.07 -1.74 28.26
C VAL A 115 5.86 -0.50 28.69
N GLY A 116 6.87 -0.66 29.57
CA GLY A 116 7.66 0.43 30.13
C GLY A 116 8.26 1.36 29.06
N ASP A 117 8.86 0.78 28.03
CA ASP A 117 9.51 1.52 26.94
C ASP A 117 8.53 2.27 26.03
N ILE A 118 7.27 1.84 25.99
CA ILE A 118 6.21 2.42 25.18
C ILE A 118 5.17 3.20 25.98
N SER A 119 5.30 3.28 27.30
CA SER A 119 4.36 3.97 28.20
C SER A 119 4.20 5.46 27.86
N SER A 120 5.25 6.08 27.31
CA SER A 120 5.19 7.45 26.78
C SER A 120 4.52 7.58 25.40
N ARG A 121 3.99 6.50 24.85
CA ARG A 121 3.40 6.38 23.51
C ARG A 121 1.97 5.85 23.61
N PRO A 122 1.02 6.64 24.09
CA PRO A 122 -0.32 6.15 24.45
C PRO A 122 -1.08 5.54 23.28
N ALA A 123 -0.91 6.05 22.07
CA ALA A 123 -1.55 5.48 20.88
C ALA A 123 -1.08 4.04 20.58
N LEU A 124 0.21 3.77 20.73
CA LEU A 124 0.75 2.42 20.56
C LEU A 124 0.29 1.47 21.66
N VAL A 125 0.31 1.90 22.92
CA VAL A 125 -0.20 1.11 24.06
C VAL A 125 -1.67 0.76 23.83
N SER A 126 -2.49 1.75 23.49
CA SER A 126 -3.92 1.54 23.19
C SER A 126 -4.12 0.55 22.03
N ALA A 127 -3.33 0.67 20.96
CA ALA A 127 -3.39 -0.23 19.82
C ALA A 127 -3.08 -1.68 20.23
N VAL A 128 -1.98 -1.89 20.96
CA VAL A 128 -1.58 -3.23 21.44
C VAL A 128 -2.67 -3.87 22.28
N ILE A 129 -3.22 -3.14 23.24
CA ILE A 129 -4.25 -3.66 24.14
C ILE A 129 -5.57 -3.93 23.43
N MET A 130 -5.99 -3.02 22.54
CA MET A 130 -7.17 -3.25 21.70
C MET A 130 -7.02 -4.51 20.86
N PHE A 131 -5.86 -4.70 20.24
CA PHE A 131 -5.58 -5.91 19.46
C PHE A 131 -5.69 -7.17 20.33
N LEU A 132 -5.02 -7.21 21.47
CA LEU A 132 -5.04 -8.37 22.38
C LEU A 132 -6.47 -8.70 22.80
N LEU A 133 -7.22 -7.71 23.29
CA LEU A 133 -8.58 -7.91 23.77
C LEU A 133 -9.53 -8.32 22.63
N ALA A 134 -9.42 -7.70 21.46
CA ALA A 134 -10.27 -8.02 20.31
C ALA A 134 -9.95 -9.41 19.75
N ASN A 135 -8.67 -9.76 19.64
CA ASN A 135 -8.25 -11.07 19.15
C ASN A 135 -8.70 -12.18 20.09
N LEU A 136 -8.53 -12.03 21.41
CA LEU A 136 -9.04 -12.97 22.40
C LEU A 136 -10.57 -13.10 22.30
N PHE A 137 -11.27 -11.99 22.16
CA PHE A 137 -12.72 -12.00 22.02
C PHE A 137 -13.17 -12.74 20.75
N ALA A 138 -12.45 -12.60 19.66
CA ALA A 138 -12.75 -13.25 18.38
C ALA A 138 -12.39 -14.75 18.38
N THR A 139 -11.26 -15.12 18.98
CA THR A 139 -10.69 -16.48 18.87
C THR A 139 -11.14 -17.43 19.97
N LEU A 140 -11.44 -16.91 21.17
CA LEU A 140 -11.85 -17.76 22.28
C LEU A 140 -13.30 -18.23 22.12
N PRO A 141 -13.56 -19.53 22.38
CA PRO A 141 -14.91 -20.05 22.39
C PRO A 141 -15.68 -19.56 23.61
N GLU A 142 -17.00 -19.50 23.51
CA GLU A 142 -17.88 -19.31 24.66
C GLU A 142 -17.79 -20.53 25.58
N VAL A 143 -17.48 -20.28 26.85
CA VAL A 143 -17.33 -21.33 27.87
C VAL A 143 -18.40 -21.26 28.98
N GLY A 144 -19.21 -20.19 28.94
CA GLY A 144 -20.21 -19.94 29.98
C GLY A 144 -19.59 -19.68 31.36
N ASP A 145 -20.27 -20.13 32.43
CA ASP A 145 -19.78 -19.98 33.79
C ASP A 145 -18.77 -21.09 34.13
N ALA A 146 -17.54 -20.93 33.67
CA ALA A 146 -16.46 -21.87 34.04
C ALA A 146 -16.07 -21.69 35.53
N PRO A 147 -15.74 -22.79 36.24
CA PRO A 147 -15.38 -22.73 37.69
C PRO A 147 -14.08 -21.95 37.94
N ARG A 148 -13.25 -21.77 36.90
CA ARG A 148 -12.01 -20.98 36.95
C ARG A 148 -11.78 -20.32 35.60
N PRO A 149 -11.28 -19.09 35.57
CA PRO A 149 -10.88 -18.45 34.32
C PRO A 149 -9.74 -19.25 33.66
N LYS A 150 -9.75 -19.30 32.32
CA LYS A 150 -8.69 -19.90 31.51
C LYS A 150 -7.50 -18.96 31.37
N LEU A 151 -7.74 -17.68 31.46
CA LEU A 151 -6.75 -16.61 31.34
C LEU A 151 -7.15 -15.48 32.28
N VAL A 152 -6.20 -14.86 32.95
CA VAL A 152 -6.42 -13.63 33.73
C VAL A 152 -5.44 -12.56 33.28
N PHE A 153 -5.96 -11.42 32.89
CA PHE A 153 -5.18 -10.22 32.59
C PHE A 153 -5.07 -9.32 33.81
N PHE A 154 -3.85 -8.95 34.14
CA PHE A 154 -3.54 -7.90 35.09
C PHE A 154 -3.04 -6.67 34.33
N PHE A 155 -3.79 -5.60 34.36
CA PHE A 155 -3.38 -4.30 33.84
C PHE A 155 -2.83 -3.48 35.00
N ASP A 156 -1.51 -3.51 35.14
CA ASP A 156 -0.82 -2.67 36.12
C ASP A 156 -0.75 -1.23 35.59
N GLU A 157 -0.80 -0.27 36.52
CA GLU A 157 -0.94 1.17 36.19
C GLU A 157 -2.08 1.44 35.19
N ALA A 158 -3.23 0.82 35.45
CA ALA A 158 -4.36 0.83 34.50
C ALA A 158 -4.84 2.25 34.10
N HIS A 159 -4.51 3.26 34.85
CA HIS A 159 -4.76 4.64 34.49
C HIS A 159 -4.09 5.06 33.18
N LEU A 160 -2.93 4.45 32.84
CA LEU A 160 -2.23 4.71 31.58
C LEU A 160 -3.03 4.25 30.35
N LEU A 161 -3.91 3.26 30.50
CA LEU A 161 -4.77 2.81 29.41
C LEU A 161 -5.81 3.85 29.01
N PHE A 162 -6.24 4.66 29.99
CA PHE A 162 -7.30 5.62 29.84
C PHE A 162 -6.79 7.07 29.75
N ALA A 163 -5.49 7.30 30.02
CA ALA A 163 -4.84 8.57 29.80
C ALA A 163 -4.87 8.90 28.32
N ASP A 164 -5.45 10.02 27.94
CA ASP A 164 -5.60 10.46 26.55
C ASP A 164 -6.38 9.50 25.63
N ALA A 165 -7.11 8.53 26.24
CA ALA A 165 -7.92 7.58 25.51
C ALA A 165 -9.09 8.27 24.77
N THR A 166 -9.37 7.80 23.55
CA THR A 166 -10.56 8.24 22.83
C THR A 166 -11.82 7.62 23.45
N LYS A 167 -12.95 8.31 23.38
CA LYS A 167 -14.25 7.75 23.86
C LYS A 167 -14.59 6.42 23.18
N GLU A 168 -14.10 6.21 21.97
CA GLU A 168 -14.30 4.96 21.21
C GLU A 168 -13.49 3.83 21.83
N PHE A 169 -12.24 4.08 22.22
CA PHE A 169 -11.42 3.13 22.95
C PHE A 169 -12.06 2.76 24.29
N GLU A 170 -12.47 3.73 25.10
CA GLU A 170 -13.16 3.48 26.38
C GLU A 170 -14.37 2.58 26.19
N ARG A 171 -15.22 2.89 25.20
CA ARG A 171 -16.42 2.09 24.87
C ARG A 171 -16.05 0.65 24.46
N GLN A 172 -15.01 0.47 23.67
CA GLN A 172 -14.53 -0.83 23.26
C GLN A 172 -14.04 -1.64 24.48
N VAL A 173 -13.28 -1.03 25.36
CA VAL A 173 -12.81 -1.68 26.60
C VAL A 173 -14.00 -2.08 27.48
N VAL A 174 -14.98 -1.19 27.71
CA VAL A 174 -16.20 -1.49 28.48
C VAL A 174 -16.94 -2.68 27.88
N GLN A 175 -17.15 -2.67 26.56
CA GLN A 175 -17.85 -3.77 25.88
C GLN A 175 -17.08 -5.09 25.99
N THR A 176 -15.76 -5.04 25.81
CA THR A 176 -14.92 -6.23 25.91
C THR A 176 -14.90 -6.79 27.32
N VAL A 177 -14.69 -5.96 28.34
CA VAL A 177 -14.68 -6.37 29.74
C VAL A 177 -16.02 -6.99 30.16
N ARG A 178 -17.13 -6.45 29.66
CA ARG A 178 -18.47 -6.99 29.91
C ARG A 178 -18.66 -8.41 29.36
N LEU A 179 -18.14 -8.67 28.16
CA LEU A 179 -18.43 -9.90 27.43
C LEU A 179 -17.34 -10.97 27.56
N ILE A 180 -16.11 -10.58 27.88
CA ILE A 180 -14.97 -11.50 27.85
C ILE A 180 -15.04 -12.57 28.96
N ARG A 181 -15.85 -12.33 29.99
CA ARG A 181 -16.11 -13.30 31.05
C ARG A 181 -16.73 -14.60 30.51
N SER A 182 -17.68 -14.50 29.56
CA SER A 182 -18.30 -15.67 28.94
C SER A 182 -17.32 -16.54 28.17
N LYS A 183 -16.15 -15.97 27.83
CA LYS A 183 -15.04 -16.67 27.18
C LYS A 183 -14.00 -17.22 28.19
N GLY A 184 -14.29 -17.11 29.47
CA GLY A 184 -13.42 -17.62 30.54
C GLY A 184 -12.20 -16.75 30.81
N VAL A 185 -12.26 -15.46 30.51
CA VAL A 185 -11.17 -14.51 30.79
C VAL A 185 -11.54 -13.59 31.93
N GLY A 186 -10.65 -13.55 32.95
CA GLY A 186 -10.70 -12.57 34.02
C GLY A 186 -9.87 -11.33 33.72
N VAL A 187 -10.32 -10.18 34.19
CA VAL A 187 -9.59 -8.91 34.04
C VAL A 187 -9.44 -8.26 35.40
N VAL A 188 -8.22 -7.88 35.76
CA VAL A 188 -7.87 -7.15 36.97
C VAL A 188 -7.18 -5.84 36.59
N PHE A 189 -7.76 -4.74 37.05
CA PHE A 189 -7.12 -3.43 36.92
C PHE A 189 -6.43 -3.06 38.22
N VAL A 190 -5.16 -2.73 38.16
CA VAL A 190 -4.36 -2.21 39.26
C VAL A 190 -4.05 -0.74 39.00
N THR A 191 -4.43 0.13 39.91
CA THR A 191 -4.24 1.58 39.74
C THR A 191 -4.06 2.24 41.11
N GLN A 192 -3.37 3.36 41.11
CA GLN A 192 -3.19 4.18 42.32
C GLN A 192 -4.47 4.92 42.69
N THR A 193 -5.30 5.22 41.73
CA THR A 193 -6.54 6.01 41.95
C THR A 193 -7.70 5.43 41.14
N PRO A 194 -8.75 4.90 41.75
CA PRO A 194 -9.92 4.35 41.05
C PRO A 194 -10.60 5.38 40.11
N LYS A 195 -10.50 6.66 40.43
CA LYS A 195 -11.06 7.78 39.63
C LYS A 195 -10.50 7.83 38.22
N ASP A 196 -9.30 7.34 38.00
CA ASP A 196 -8.63 7.40 36.69
C ASP A 196 -9.14 6.29 35.73
N ILE A 197 -9.97 5.38 36.23
CA ILE A 197 -10.67 4.39 35.41
C ILE A 197 -12.08 4.92 35.12
N PRO A 198 -12.54 4.93 33.87
CA PRO A 198 -13.89 5.35 33.51
C PRO A 198 -14.98 4.66 34.34
N SER A 199 -15.99 5.40 34.76
CA SER A 199 -17.09 4.90 35.58
C SER A 199 -17.78 3.68 34.97
N ASP A 200 -17.93 3.66 33.64
CA ASP A 200 -18.57 2.57 32.92
C ASP A 200 -17.74 1.27 32.96
N VAL A 201 -16.42 1.38 33.01
CA VAL A 201 -15.51 0.22 33.22
C VAL A 201 -15.64 -0.24 34.69
N LEU A 202 -15.54 0.69 35.63
CA LEU A 202 -15.68 0.37 37.07
C LEU A 202 -17.02 -0.33 37.41
N ALA A 203 -18.09 0.03 36.73
CA ALA A 203 -19.40 -0.60 36.89
C ALA A 203 -19.44 -2.07 36.46
N GLN A 204 -18.48 -2.52 35.63
CA GLN A 204 -18.36 -3.93 35.21
C GLN A 204 -17.51 -4.76 36.20
N LEU A 205 -16.79 -4.11 37.12
CA LEU A 205 -15.90 -4.74 38.07
C LEU A 205 -16.64 -5.03 39.37
N GLY A 206 -16.96 -6.30 39.60
CA GLY A 206 -17.75 -6.69 40.77
C GLY A 206 -16.94 -6.85 42.07
N SER A 207 -15.61 -7.05 41.94
CA SER A 207 -14.72 -7.24 43.11
C SER A 207 -13.79 -6.03 43.25
N ARG A 208 -13.50 -5.66 44.52
CA ARG A 208 -12.64 -4.51 44.85
C ARG A 208 -11.74 -4.79 46.00
N ILE A 209 -10.48 -4.39 45.89
CA ILE A 209 -9.47 -4.39 46.91
C ILE A 209 -8.89 -3.00 46.98
N GLN A 210 -9.11 -2.28 48.08
CA GLN A 210 -8.65 -0.91 48.24
C GLN A 210 -7.73 -0.80 49.44
N HIS A 211 -6.47 -0.47 49.18
CA HIS A 211 -5.51 -0.11 50.20
C HIS A 211 -5.74 1.28 50.75
N GLY A 212 -5.07 1.61 51.86
CA GLY A 212 -5.20 2.90 52.51
C GLY A 212 -4.99 4.08 51.56
N LEU A 213 -5.86 5.06 51.69
CA LEU A 213 -5.78 6.32 50.95
C LEU A 213 -5.34 7.44 51.89
N ARG A 214 -4.41 8.26 51.44
CA ARG A 214 -4.01 9.49 52.16
C ARG A 214 -4.79 10.67 51.61
N ALA A 215 -5.54 11.34 52.47
CA ALA A 215 -6.31 12.53 52.09
C ALA A 215 -5.80 13.71 52.94
N SER A 216 -4.93 14.52 52.37
CA SER A 216 -4.31 15.66 53.05
C SER A 216 -4.82 17.00 52.51
N THR A 217 -5.37 17.03 51.33
CA THR A 217 -5.87 18.25 50.66
C THR A 217 -7.38 18.14 50.39
N PRO A 218 -8.10 19.24 50.19
CA PRO A 218 -9.50 19.20 49.78
C PRO A 218 -9.78 18.37 48.53
N ASP A 219 -8.82 18.32 47.58
CA ASP A 219 -8.93 17.50 46.37
C ASP A 219 -8.72 16.00 46.66
N ASP A 220 -7.85 15.65 47.62
CA ASP A 220 -7.71 14.26 48.09
C ASP A 220 -8.99 13.78 48.76
N PHE A 221 -9.63 14.63 49.57
CA PHE A 221 -10.94 14.31 50.16
C PHE A 221 -12.04 14.12 49.13
N LYS A 222 -12.03 14.89 48.01
CA LYS A 222 -12.98 14.64 46.92
C LYS A 222 -12.73 13.30 46.25
N LYS A 223 -11.47 12.95 46.04
CA LYS A 223 -11.06 11.64 45.45
C LYS A 223 -11.46 10.49 46.37
N LEU A 224 -11.21 10.63 47.69
CA LEU A 224 -11.61 9.67 48.67
C LEU A 224 -13.14 9.45 48.67
N LYS A 225 -13.95 10.48 48.71
CA LYS A 225 -15.42 10.39 48.63
C LYS A 225 -15.88 9.70 47.36
N ALA A 226 -15.28 10.05 46.23
CA ALA A 226 -15.59 9.42 44.95
C ALA A 226 -15.25 7.91 44.98
N THR A 227 -14.15 7.53 45.61
CA THR A 227 -13.77 6.11 45.81
C THR A 227 -14.77 5.39 46.70
N VAL A 228 -15.14 5.98 47.84
CA VAL A 228 -16.14 5.42 48.76
C VAL A 228 -17.47 5.14 48.08
N GLN A 229 -17.94 6.07 47.27
CA GLN A 229 -19.17 5.91 46.47
C GLN A 229 -19.19 4.76 45.51
N THR A 230 -18.03 4.20 45.16
CA THR A 230 -17.94 3.03 44.30
C THR A 230 -18.14 1.70 45.01
N PHE A 231 -18.16 1.68 46.34
CA PHE A 231 -18.38 0.48 47.11
C PHE A 231 -19.87 0.18 47.31
N PRO A 232 -20.24 -1.10 47.54
CA PRO A 232 -21.56 -1.47 47.99
C PRO A 232 -21.93 -0.77 49.33
N THR A 233 -23.22 -0.61 49.59
CA THR A 233 -23.71 -0.06 50.84
C THR A 233 -23.18 -0.88 52.03
N THR A 234 -22.60 -0.23 53.00
CA THR A 234 -22.01 -0.81 54.22
C THR A 234 -22.32 0.05 55.45
N SER A 235 -22.23 -0.56 56.61
CA SER A 235 -22.31 0.14 57.89
C SER A 235 -20.97 0.73 58.32
N LEU A 236 -19.91 0.57 57.56
CA LEU A 236 -18.59 1.12 57.87
C LEU A 236 -18.50 2.56 57.37
N GLU A 237 -17.91 3.44 58.18
CA GLU A 237 -17.50 4.76 57.77
C GLU A 237 -16.21 4.64 56.92
N LEU A 238 -16.40 4.32 55.61
CA LEU A 238 -15.31 3.95 54.72
C LEU A 238 -14.26 5.06 54.52
N ASP A 239 -14.62 6.30 54.62
CA ASP A 239 -13.71 7.44 54.57
C ASP A 239 -12.76 7.47 55.76
N GLU A 240 -13.24 7.17 57.00
CA GLU A 240 -12.36 6.97 58.16
C GLU A 240 -11.51 5.70 58.02
N VAL A 241 -12.15 4.60 57.69
CA VAL A 241 -11.43 3.29 57.55
C VAL A 241 -10.29 3.41 56.55
N LEU A 242 -10.56 3.89 55.35
CA LEU A 242 -9.56 3.99 54.26
C LEU A 242 -8.40 4.93 54.61
N THR A 243 -8.62 5.96 55.43
CA THR A 243 -7.55 6.87 55.82
C THR A 243 -6.70 6.37 56.99
N THR A 244 -7.23 5.43 57.78
CA THR A 244 -6.58 4.87 58.98
C THR A 244 -5.88 3.53 58.72
N LEU A 245 -6.12 2.87 57.57
CA LEU A 245 -5.47 1.60 57.24
C LEU A 245 -3.94 1.72 57.30
N GLY A 246 -3.34 0.69 57.87
CA GLY A 246 -1.89 0.49 57.92
C GLY A 246 -1.32 -0.08 56.62
N THR A 247 0.00 -0.17 56.59
CA THR A 247 0.69 -0.84 55.48
C THR A 247 0.33 -2.33 55.47
N GLY A 248 -0.09 -2.86 54.32
CA GLY A 248 -0.53 -4.26 54.20
C GLY A 248 -1.99 -4.49 54.62
N GLU A 249 -2.74 -3.46 54.92
CA GLU A 249 -4.19 -3.56 55.16
C GLU A 249 -4.97 -3.05 53.92
N ALA A 250 -6.16 -3.61 53.76
CA ALA A 250 -7.06 -3.21 52.67
C ALA A 250 -8.52 -3.41 53.04
N VAL A 251 -9.41 -2.68 52.40
CA VAL A 251 -10.84 -2.97 52.40
C VAL A 251 -11.17 -3.81 51.17
N VAL A 252 -11.85 -4.94 51.40
CA VAL A 252 -12.15 -5.92 50.35
C VAL A 252 -13.64 -6.18 50.26
N THR A 253 -14.15 -6.26 49.04
CA THR A 253 -15.44 -6.85 48.68
C THR A 253 -15.27 -7.66 47.41
N VAL A 254 -15.83 -8.85 47.36
CA VAL A 254 -15.77 -9.75 46.19
C VAL A 254 -17.17 -10.23 45.85
N LEU A 255 -17.36 -10.78 44.66
CA LEU A 255 -18.64 -11.40 44.31
C LEU A 255 -18.73 -12.82 44.93
N ASP A 256 -19.86 -13.14 45.52
CA ASP A 256 -20.22 -14.50 45.91
C ASP A 256 -20.50 -15.37 44.64
N PRO A 257 -20.64 -16.72 44.80
CA PRO A 257 -20.97 -17.57 43.64
C PRO A 257 -22.30 -17.24 42.94
N LYS A 258 -23.18 -16.45 43.57
CA LYS A 258 -24.44 -15.97 42.96
C LYS A 258 -24.30 -14.63 42.30
N GLY A 259 -23.10 -14.03 42.31
CA GLY A 259 -22.82 -12.74 41.72
C GLY A 259 -23.18 -11.52 42.61
N ASN A 260 -23.49 -11.72 43.89
CA ASN A 260 -23.75 -10.63 44.82
C ASN A 260 -22.45 -10.18 45.50
N PRO A 261 -22.30 -8.87 45.76
CA PRO A 261 -21.17 -8.37 46.54
C PRO A 261 -21.18 -8.93 47.95
N THR A 262 -20.03 -9.41 48.44
CA THR A 262 -19.85 -9.73 49.86
C THR A 262 -19.84 -8.46 50.70
N PRO A 263 -20.07 -8.58 52.04
CA PRO A 263 -19.91 -7.44 52.93
C PRO A 263 -18.53 -6.80 52.78
N VAL A 264 -18.48 -5.49 52.78
CA VAL A 264 -17.22 -4.74 52.74
C VAL A 264 -16.46 -4.95 54.04
N THR A 265 -15.25 -5.48 53.96
CA THR A 265 -14.52 -5.94 55.15
C THR A 265 -13.07 -5.44 55.14
N PRO A 266 -12.58 -4.78 56.18
CA PRO A 266 -11.16 -4.54 56.38
C PRO A 266 -10.41 -5.85 56.65
N VAL A 267 -9.27 -6.05 55.97
CA VAL A 267 -8.45 -7.27 56.04
C VAL A 267 -6.97 -6.94 56.03
N GLY A 268 -6.17 -7.83 56.65
CA GLY A 268 -4.73 -7.83 56.46
C GLY A 268 -4.35 -8.63 55.23
N ILE A 269 -3.52 -8.07 54.38
CA ILE A 269 -3.01 -8.71 53.18
C ILE A 269 -1.70 -9.40 53.50
N TRP A 270 -1.53 -10.64 53.03
CA TRP A 270 -0.28 -11.38 53.20
C TRP A 270 0.87 -10.67 52.51
N ALA A 271 2.03 -10.65 53.18
CA ALA A 271 3.23 -10.11 52.58
C ALA A 271 3.62 -10.90 51.33
N PRO A 272 3.98 -10.26 50.23
CA PRO A 272 4.40 -10.94 49.00
C PRO A 272 5.73 -11.68 49.24
N ALA A 273 5.83 -12.91 48.71
CA ALA A 273 7.08 -13.68 48.71
C ALA A 273 7.99 -13.25 47.53
N SER A 274 8.25 -11.95 47.39
CA SER A 274 9.03 -11.38 46.32
C SER A 274 10.05 -10.37 46.82
N VAL A 275 11.12 -10.13 46.08
CA VAL A 275 12.09 -9.09 46.35
C VAL A 275 11.50 -7.76 45.92
N MET A 276 11.55 -6.73 46.76
CA MET A 276 11.19 -5.37 46.39
C MET A 276 12.28 -4.77 45.53
N GLY A 277 11.90 -4.36 44.32
CA GLY A 277 12.77 -3.73 43.36
C GLY A 277 12.77 -4.40 41.99
N PRO A 278 13.40 -3.79 40.98
CA PRO A 278 13.46 -4.30 39.64
C PRO A 278 14.29 -5.60 39.58
N ALA A 279 13.88 -6.52 38.71
CA ALA A 279 14.69 -7.68 38.37
C ALA A 279 15.98 -7.25 37.68
N SER A 280 17.09 -7.95 37.93
CA SER A 280 18.36 -7.67 37.25
C SER A 280 18.25 -7.99 35.75
N ALA A 281 19.04 -7.30 34.91
CA ALA A 281 19.09 -7.56 33.49
C ALA A 281 19.40 -9.03 33.15
N ASP A 282 20.30 -9.65 33.91
CA ASP A 282 20.65 -11.08 33.78
C ASP A 282 19.45 -12.01 34.09
N THR A 283 18.63 -11.64 35.04
CA THR A 283 17.41 -12.41 35.37
C THR A 283 16.40 -12.31 34.22
N ILE A 284 16.18 -11.12 33.72
CA ILE A 284 15.28 -10.86 32.55
C ILE A 284 15.78 -11.63 31.32
N ALA A 285 17.09 -11.52 31.00
CA ALA A 285 17.69 -12.23 29.88
C ALA A 285 17.53 -13.76 29.99
N ARG A 286 17.76 -14.32 31.20
CA ARG A 286 17.61 -15.76 31.47
C ARG A 286 16.16 -16.21 31.30
N VAL A 287 15.19 -15.47 31.81
CA VAL A 287 13.77 -15.76 31.66
C VAL A 287 13.38 -15.75 30.18
N ASN A 288 13.79 -14.73 29.44
CA ASN A 288 13.52 -14.62 28.01
C ASN A 288 14.13 -15.78 27.21
N GLN A 289 15.40 -16.13 27.48
CA GLN A 289 16.07 -17.25 26.81
C GLN A 289 15.44 -18.60 27.10
N SER A 290 14.90 -18.80 28.32
CA SER A 290 14.21 -20.03 28.71
C SER A 290 12.77 -20.14 28.22
N SER A 291 12.23 -19.09 27.63
CA SER A 291 10.87 -19.06 27.11
C SER A 291 10.70 -20.00 25.92
N ALA A 292 9.76 -20.92 25.98
CA ALA A 292 9.47 -21.89 24.91
C ALA A 292 8.99 -21.21 23.60
N ILE A 293 8.49 -19.97 23.70
CA ILE A 293 8.02 -19.21 22.52
C ILE A 293 9.07 -18.25 21.96
N MET A 294 10.23 -18.12 22.61
CA MET A 294 11.27 -17.22 22.18
C MET A 294 11.72 -17.51 20.73
N GLY A 295 11.87 -18.78 20.37
CA GLY A 295 12.27 -19.17 19.02
C GLY A 295 11.26 -18.77 17.93
N ARG A 296 9.97 -18.61 18.29
CA ARG A 296 8.93 -18.18 17.34
C ARG A 296 8.96 -16.68 17.08
N TYR A 297 9.25 -15.86 18.12
CA TYR A 297 9.08 -14.41 18.06
C TYR A 297 10.39 -13.63 18.08
N ARG A 298 11.56 -14.29 18.10
CA ARG A 298 12.86 -13.62 18.17
C ARG A 298 13.17 -12.86 16.88
N ASP A 299 12.97 -13.56 15.76
CA ASP A 299 13.43 -13.09 14.48
C ASP A 299 12.21 -12.67 13.63
N ALA A 300 12.22 -11.43 13.16
CA ALA A 300 11.22 -10.97 12.22
C ALA A 300 11.37 -11.70 10.89
N VAL A 301 10.25 -12.11 10.32
CA VAL A 301 10.17 -12.71 9.00
C VAL A 301 9.59 -11.66 8.05
N ASN A 302 10.28 -11.42 6.94
CA ASN A 302 9.71 -10.58 5.87
C ASN A 302 9.17 -11.52 4.78
N PRO A 303 7.87 -11.84 4.77
CA PRO A 303 7.25 -12.63 3.72
C PRO A 303 7.10 -11.81 2.43
N ASP A 304 6.82 -12.47 1.31
CA ASP A 304 6.45 -11.82 0.06
C ASP A 304 5.05 -11.17 0.18
N SER A 305 5.03 -9.97 0.75
CA SER A 305 3.85 -9.23 1.15
C SER A 305 3.37 -8.22 0.09
N ALA A 306 2.53 -7.28 0.47
CA ALA A 306 1.97 -6.29 -0.45
C ALA A 306 3.04 -5.34 -1.01
N GLU A 307 4.03 -4.94 -0.22
CA GLU A 307 5.09 -4.04 -0.65
C GLU A 307 5.92 -4.65 -1.77
N GLU A 308 6.42 -5.88 -1.59
CA GLU A 308 7.24 -6.58 -2.57
C GLU A 308 6.45 -6.90 -3.85
N LYS A 309 5.20 -7.32 -3.70
CA LYS A 309 4.33 -7.63 -4.85
C LYS A 309 4.03 -6.38 -5.67
N LEU A 310 3.75 -5.25 -5.03
CA LEU A 310 3.49 -3.98 -5.71
C LEU A 310 4.77 -3.40 -6.34
N ALA A 311 5.94 -3.54 -5.68
CA ALA A 311 7.21 -3.13 -6.26
C ALA A 311 7.50 -3.88 -7.56
N ARG A 312 7.33 -5.22 -7.57
CA ARG A 312 7.47 -6.02 -8.80
C ARG A 312 6.49 -5.60 -9.89
N ARG A 313 5.20 -5.37 -9.54
CA ARG A 313 4.21 -4.87 -10.52
C ARG A 313 4.63 -3.54 -11.13
N ALA A 314 5.18 -2.64 -10.33
CA ALA A 314 5.67 -1.35 -10.81
C ALA A 314 6.88 -1.49 -11.74
N GLU A 315 7.84 -2.36 -11.40
CA GLU A 315 9.00 -2.67 -12.26
C GLU A 315 8.57 -3.29 -13.60
N GLU A 316 7.66 -4.27 -13.57
CA GLU A 316 7.12 -4.89 -14.77
C GLU A 316 6.36 -3.88 -15.66
N ALA A 317 5.54 -3.02 -15.05
CA ALA A 317 4.83 -1.97 -15.76
C ALA A 317 5.78 -0.94 -16.38
N GLN A 318 6.84 -0.58 -15.68
CA GLN A 318 7.85 0.34 -16.20
C GLN A 318 8.61 -0.29 -17.38
N ALA A 319 9.05 -1.54 -17.25
CA ALA A 319 9.73 -2.27 -18.32
C ALA A 319 8.84 -2.37 -19.57
N ALA A 320 7.56 -2.71 -19.40
CA ALA A 320 6.61 -2.77 -20.51
C ALA A 320 6.39 -1.40 -21.19
N ARG A 321 6.39 -0.31 -20.42
CA ARG A 321 6.30 1.07 -20.97
C ARG A 321 7.55 1.45 -21.76
N GLU A 322 8.73 1.11 -21.24
CA GLU A 322 10.00 1.38 -21.92
C GLU A 322 10.08 0.59 -23.22
N GLU A 323 9.67 -0.68 -23.23
CA GLU A 323 9.59 -1.49 -24.43
C GLU A 323 8.59 -0.94 -25.46
N ALA A 324 7.39 -0.58 -25.01
CA ALA A 324 6.38 0.04 -25.89
C ALA A 324 6.85 1.39 -26.44
N ALA A 325 7.54 2.20 -25.66
CA ALA A 325 8.13 3.47 -26.11
C ALA A 325 9.24 3.23 -27.14
N ALA A 326 10.10 2.23 -26.93
CA ALA A 326 11.14 1.85 -27.86
C ALA A 326 10.56 1.34 -29.20
N GLN A 327 9.52 0.49 -29.15
CA GLN A 327 8.82 0.01 -30.35
C GLN A 327 8.13 1.19 -31.10
N ALA A 328 7.48 2.11 -30.39
CA ALA A 328 6.87 3.29 -31.00
C ALA A 328 7.91 4.24 -31.62
N ALA A 329 9.09 4.37 -31.02
CA ALA A 329 10.18 5.16 -31.58
C ALA A 329 10.75 4.51 -32.85
N ALA A 330 10.99 3.20 -32.84
CA ALA A 330 11.45 2.43 -33.99
C ALA A 330 10.45 2.50 -35.16
N ALA A 331 9.16 2.33 -34.90
CA ALA A 331 8.10 2.46 -35.92
C ALA A 331 8.05 3.86 -36.55
N LYS A 332 8.24 4.92 -35.76
CA LYS A 332 8.31 6.30 -36.28
C LYS A 332 9.55 6.53 -37.17
N GLU A 333 10.67 5.94 -36.78
CA GLU A 333 11.91 6.06 -37.56
C GLU A 333 11.82 5.29 -38.87
N GLU A 334 11.21 4.11 -38.88
CA GLU A 334 10.92 3.32 -40.07
C GLU A 334 9.94 4.05 -40.99
N GLU A 335 8.88 4.64 -40.49
CA GLU A 335 7.94 5.44 -41.27
C GLU A 335 8.63 6.67 -41.92
N LYS A 336 9.52 7.32 -41.17
CA LYS A 336 10.31 8.44 -41.65
C LYS A 336 11.26 8.03 -42.78
N ALA A 337 11.99 6.93 -42.58
CA ALA A 337 12.88 6.36 -43.58
C ALA A 337 12.12 5.95 -44.85
N ARG A 338 10.94 5.31 -44.70
CA ARG A 338 10.05 4.97 -45.81
C ARG A 338 9.61 6.22 -46.61
N LYS A 339 9.18 7.28 -45.93
CA LYS A 339 8.80 8.54 -46.58
C LYS A 339 9.98 9.24 -47.31
N GLU A 340 11.18 9.15 -46.73
CA GLU A 340 12.39 9.68 -47.37
C GLU A 340 12.79 8.85 -48.61
N ALA A 341 12.71 7.52 -48.52
CA ALA A 341 12.94 6.62 -49.65
C ALA A 341 11.92 6.83 -50.77
N GLU A 342 10.65 7.02 -50.47
CA GLU A 342 9.60 7.32 -51.46
C GLU A 342 9.85 8.66 -52.17
N LYS A 343 10.21 9.72 -51.44
CA LYS A 343 10.60 11.00 -52.02
C LYS A 343 11.86 10.92 -52.89
N ALA A 344 12.84 10.13 -52.45
CA ALA A 344 14.06 9.91 -53.25
C ALA A 344 13.76 9.12 -54.52
N ALA A 345 12.90 8.10 -54.46
CA ALA A 345 12.45 7.34 -55.64
C ALA A 345 11.65 8.23 -56.62
N GLU A 346 10.74 9.07 -56.15
CA GLU A 346 9.98 10.03 -56.98
C GLU A 346 10.91 11.01 -57.65
N LYS A 347 11.92 11.54 -56.97
CA LYS A 347 12.93 12.44 -57.51
C LYS A 347 13.76 11.76 -58.58
N ALA A 348 14.23 10.54 -58.35
CA ALA A 348 14.98 9.74 -59.31
C ALA A 348 14.14 9.41 -60.56
N ALA A 349 12.86 9.06 -60.39
CA ALA A 349 11.93 8.83 -61.51
C ALA A 349 11.75 10.09 -62.38
N LYS A 350 11.57 11.26 -61.77
CA LYS A 350 11.48 12.55 -62.50
C LYS A 350 12.77 12.92 -63.20
N GLU A 351 13.95 12.62 -62.64
CA GLU A 351 15.23 12.84 -63.29
C GLU A 351 15.45 11.86 -64.43
N ALA A 352 15.06 10.59 -64.30
CA ALA A 352 15.11 9.61 -65.38
C ALA A 352 14.18 9.95 -66.54
N GLU A 353 12.95 10.42 -66.25
CA GLU A 353 11.99 10.90 -67.25
C GLU A 353 12.55 12.09 -68.03
N LYS A 354 13.13 13.06 -67.31
CA LYS A 354 13.79 14.24 -67.98
C LYS A 354 14.99 13.83 -68.86
N ALA A 355 15.78 12.83 -68.38
CA ALA A 355 16.92 12.31 -69.14
C ALA A 355 16.44 11.59 -70.43
N ALA A 356 15.41 10.74 -70.30
CA ALA A 356 14.80 10.03 -71.44
C ALA A 356 14.19 11.02 -72.47
N ALA A 357 13.44 12.04 -72.02
CA ALA A 357 12.90 13.08 -72.87
C ALA A 357 14.00 13.87 -73.62
N LYS A 358 15.13 14.13 -72.96
CA LYS A 358 16.29 14.81 -73.54
C LYS A 358 17.00 13.98 -74.60
N GLU A 359 17.12 12.66 -74.36
CA GLU A 359 17.68 11.73 -75.32
C GLU A 359 16.78 11.53 -76.54
N GLU A 360 15.47 11.43 -76.33
CA GLU A 360 14.48 11.34 -77.40
C GLU A 360 14.47 12.61 -78.26
N ALA A 361 14.54 13.80 -77.64
CA ALA A 361 14.65 15.06 -78.34
C ALA A 361 15.98 15.18 -79.13
N ALA A 362 17.08 14.61 -78.64
CA ALA A 362 18.35 14.52 -79.32
C ALA A 362 18.26 13.62 -80.57
N ARG A 363 17.66 12.43 -80.41
CA ARG A 363 17.43 11.48 -81.55
C ARG A 363 16.51 12.07 -82.60
N GLN A 364 15.48 12.80 -82.26
CA GLN A 364 14.60 13.46 -83.19
C GLN A 364 15.35 14.53 -83.99
N LYS A 365 16.20 15.33 -83.31
CA LYS A 365 17.05 16.33 -84.01
C LYS A 365 18.06 15.68 -84.94
N GLU A 366 18.63 14.56 -84.58
CA GLU A 366 19.57 13.81 -85.43
C GLU A 366 18.86 13.22 -86.66
N MET A 367 17.69 12.61 -86.45
CA MET A 367 16.86 12.11 -87.56
C MET A 367 16.41 13.23 -88.51
N GLU A 368 16.08 14.38 -87.98
CA GLU A 368 15.71 15.57 -88.81
C GLU A 368 16.92 16.06 -89.59
N ARG A 369 18.12 16.12 -89.03
CA ARG A 369 19.37 16.41 -89.71
C ARG A 369 19.67 15.42 -90.86
N LEU A 370 19.49 14.11 -90.54
CA LEU A 370 19.70 13.07 -91.58
C LEU A 370 18.69 13.17 -92.69
N ARG A 371 17.40 13.46 -92.41
CA ARG A 371 16.38 13.71 -93.44
C ARG A 371 16.75 14.89 -94.33
N ARG A 372 17.16 16.02 -93.73
CA ARG A 372 17.60 17.19 -94.49
C ARG A 372 18.85 16.94 -95.34
N GLN A 373 19.76 16.07 -94.90
CA GLN A 373 20.92 15.65 -95.70
C GLN A 373 20.50 14.77 -96.87
N ILE A 374 19.61 13.80 -96.65
CA ILE A 374 19.07 12.92 -97.68
C ILE A 374 18.31 13.77 -98.72
N GLU A 375 17.49 14.70 -98.33
CA GLU A 375 16.69 15.61 -99.19
C GLU A 375 17.63 16.46 -100.06
N LYS A 376 18.66 17.10 -99.45
CA LYS A 376 19.69 17.81 -100.17
C LYS A 376 20.49 16.96 -101.17
N GLN A 377 20.68 15.67 -100.82
CA GLN A 377 21.39 14.74 -101.72
C GLN A 377 20.49 14.33 -102.92
N GLN A 378 19.20 14.08 -102.65
CA GLN A 378 18.19 13.83 -103.68
C GLN A 378 18.01 15.05 -104.63
N GLU A 379 17.93 16.27 -104.07
CA GLU A 379 17.89 17.50 -104.95
C GLU A 379 19.14 17.61 -105.80
N LYS A 380 20.34 17.32 -105.23
CA LYS A 380 21.59 17.36 -106.06
C LYS A 380 21.60 16.29 -107.11
N GLU A 381 21.09 15.09 -106.81
CA GLU A 381 21.01 14.00 -107.80
C GLU A 381 19.97 14.32 -108.93
N GLU A 382 18.79 14.89 -108.55
CA GLU A 382 17.80 15.33 -109.53
C GLU A 382 18.32 16.48 -110.38
N ALA A 383 18.99 17.44 -109.75
CA ALA A 383 19.62 18.53 -110.53
C ALA A 383 20.73 18.04 -111.46
N ALA A 384 21.50 16.99 -110.97
CA ALA A 384 22.49 16.37 -111.83
C ALA A 384 21.85 15.55 -112.96
N ARG A 385 20.72 14.85 -112.74
CA ARG A 385 19.94 14.14 -113.75
C ARG A 385 19.33 15.12 -114.77
N GLN A 386 18.79 16.26 -114.34
CA GLN A 386 18.26 17.33 -115.24
C GLN A 386 19.38 17.90 -116.11
N ARG A 387 20.55 18.22 -115.48
CA ARG A 387 21.71 18.72 -116.26
C ARG A 387 22.25 17.70 -117.27
N ALA A 388 22.22 16.40 -116.87
CA ALA A 388 22.61 15.33 -117.78
C ALA A 388 21.58 15.14 -118.92
N ALA A 389 20.26 15.28 -118.64
CA ALA A 389 19.21 15.23 -119.63
C ALA A 389 19.31 16.44 -120.59
N GLU A 390 19.56 17.68 -120.08
CA GLU A 390 19.80 18.87 -120.90
C GLU A 390 21.06 18.72 -121.77
N ARG A 391 22.15 18.13 -121.23
CA ARG A 391 23.34 17.88 -122.07
C ARG A 391 23.05 16.87 -123.17
N ARG A 392 22.26 15.81 -122.87
CA ARG A 392 21.84 14.82 -123.87
C ARG A 392 20.92 15.50 -124.94
N ALA A 393 19.98 16.34 -124.54
CA ALA A 393 19.11 17.08 -125.43
C ALA A 393 19.93 17.97 -126.34
N ARG A 394 20.93 18.74 -125.81
CA ARG A 394 21.83 19.58 -126.60
C ARG A 394 22.75 18.76 -127.57
N GLN A 395 23.15 17.58 -127.17
CA GLN A 395 23.91 16.64 -127.99
C GLN A 395 23.07 16.10 -129.19
N VAL A 396 21.78 15.79 -128.88
CA VAL A 396 20.83 15.38 -129.93
C VAL A 396 20.51 16.53 -130.87
N GLU A 397 20.34 17.77 -130.36
CA GLU A 397 20.10 18.93 -131.13
C GLU A 397 21.29 19.32 -132.04
N ASN A 398 22.54 19.18 -131.52
CA ASN A 398 23.77 19.34 -132.29
C ASN A 398 23.97 18.27 -133.34
N ALA A 399 23.55 17.02 -133.06
CA ALA A 399 23.61 15.91 -133.99
C ALA A 399 22.57 16.08 -135.14
N LEU A 400 21.35 16.56 -134.81
CA LEU A 400 20.33 16.86 -135.80
C LEU A 400 20.74 18.08 -136.69
N GLY A 401 21.41 19.12 -136.07
CA GLY A 401 21.90 20.28 -136.76
C GLY A 401 23.08 19.98 -137.71
N SER A 402 23.83 18.86 -137.41
CA SER A 402 24.90 18.39 -138.31
C SER A 402 24.35 17.60 -139.51
N VAL A 403 23.28 16.86 -139.31
CA VAL A 403 22.63 16.07 -140.36
C VAL A 403 21.92 16.96 -141.37
N LEU A 404 21.32 18.06 -140.88
CA LEU A 404 20.67 19.08 -141.75
C LEU A 404 21.65 19.92 -142.54
N ARG A 405 22.95 20.00 -142.19
CA ARG A 405 24.01 20.70 -142.92
C ARG A 405 24.69 19.84 -143.98
N THR A 406 24.51 18.59 -143.99
CA THR A 406 25.11 17.66 -144.96
C THR A 406 24.13 17.30 -146.05
N ALA A 407 22.86 17.56 -145.92
CA ALA A 407 21.84 17.30 -146.96
C ALA A 407 21.54 18.47 -147.88
N GLY A 408 22.23 19.64 -147.76
CA GLY A 408 22.06 20.84 -148.51
C GLY A 408 23.18 21.18 -149.44
N ARG A 409 23.93 20.13 -149.91
CA ARG A 409 24.93 20.35 -151.06
C ARG A 409 24.87 19.21 -152.03
N GLU A 410 23.86 19.12 -152.67
CA GLU A 410 23.83 18.56 -154.01
C GLU A 410 22.41 18.83 -154.60
N ILE A 411 22.26 19.76 -155.22
CA ILE A 411 21.70 20.21 -156.56
C ILE A 411 21.56 21.68 -156.57
#